data_9f6867ed5293898470d8d7df136ab79c
#
_entry.id   9f6867ed5293898470d8d7df136ab79c
#
_cell.length_a   1.000
_cell.length_b   1.000
_cell.length_c   1.000
_cell.angle_alpha   90.00
_cell.angle_beta   90.00
_cell.angle_gamma   90.00
#
_symmetry.space_group_name_H-M   'P 1'
#
loop_
_entity.id
_entity.type
_entity.pdbx_description
1 polymer ?
#
loop_
_entity_poly.entity_id
_entity_poly.type
_entity_poly.pdbx_seq_one_letter_code
_entity_poly.pdbx_strand_id
1 'polypeptide(L)'
;MPQTRHRGHSFLRFRRRYLTFGAMVFVGAWTCLPTLPASAEVLHTELVVPGQVLIVTSAVNEPEVERAVYDITYYSVVQSPVSPSARLGLPFSAGHQGYDFLPGASTPVLNIADGVVTAVGERSGSLGVHVEIQHVIDGEVVTSTYSHMAEGSMTLVLGQEVSRGTQVGLVGSTGASTGPHLHFQILNASGTPINPLTWLQEHVNA
;
A
#
# COMPACT_ATOMS: atom_id res chain seq x y z
N MET A 1 -57.93 8.76 -16.18
CA MET A 1 -56.89 9.79 -16.25
C MET A 1 -56.19 9.85 -14.89
N PRO A 2 -54.97 9.38 -14.70
CA PRO A 2 -54.16 9.72 -13.54
C PRO A 2 -53.01 10.62 -13.96
N GLN A 3 -52.79 11.63 -13.16
CA GLN A 3 -51.75 12.66 -13.32
C GLN A 3 -50.37 12.13 -12.94
N THR A 4 -49.42 12.30 -13.82
CA THR A 4 -48.01 12.05 -13.61
C THR A 4 -47.39 13.23 -12.82
N ARG A 5 -46.89 12.95 -11.60
CA ARG A 5 -46.03 13.87 -10.84
C ARG A 5 -44.57 13.73 -11.26
N HIS A 6 -44.02 14.74 -11.90
CA HIS A 6 -42.59 14.93 -12.07
C HIS A 6 -41.92 15.24 -10.72
N ARG A 7 -41.00 14.41 -10.26
CA ARG A 7 -40.07 14.74 -9.19
C ARG A 7 -38.81 15.35 -9.82
N GLY A 8 -38.59 16.63 -9.54
CA GLY A 8 -37.39 17.35 -9.92
C GLY A 8 -36.18 16.90 -9.09
N HIS A 9 -35.09 16.53 -9.78
CA HIS A 9 -33.79 16.32 -9.16
C HIS A 9 -33.12 17.67 -8.95
N SER A 10 -32.92 18.05 -7.67
CA SER A 10 -32.12 19.22 -7.32
C SER A 10 -30.62 18.86 -7.40
N PHE A 11 -29.92 19.43 -8.37
CA PHE A 11 -28.46 19.39 -8.43
C PHE A 11 -27.85 20.30 -7.37
N LEU A 12 -27.21 19.76 -6.33
CA LEU A 12 -26.34 20.52 -5.44
C LEU A 12 -25.08 20.94 -6.20
N ARG A 13 -25.01 22.23 -6.54
CA ARG A 13 -23.80 22.86 -7.05
C ARG A 13 -22.83 23.13 -5.89
N PHE A 14 -21.73 22.40 -5.77
CA PHE A 14 -20.61 22.73 -4.91
C PHE A 14 -19.88 23.96 -5.44
N ARG A 15 -20.02 25.10 -4.77
CA ARG A 15 -19.23 26.31 -5.02
C ARG A 15 -17.84 26.14 -4.40
N ARG A 16 -16.80 25.99 -5.23
CA ARG A 16 -15.40 26.14 -4.83
C ARG A 16 -15.15 27.60 -4.41
N ARG A 17 -14.83 27.83 -3.16
CA ARG A 17 -14.30 29.13 -2.68
C ARG A 17 -12.80 29.13 -2.88
N TYR A 18 -12.33 29.98 -3.77
CA TYR A 18 -10.89 30.29 -3.86
C TYR A 18 -10.56 31.31 -2.79
N LEU A 19 -9.65 30.97 -1.87
CA LEU A 19 -9.01 31.96 -0.99
C LEU A 19 -7.85 32.62 -1.76
N THR A 20 -8.04 33.89 -2.08
CA THR A 20 -6.96 34.74 -2.57
C THR A 20 -6.10 35.19 -1.41
N PHE A 21 -4.85 34.72 -1.33
CA PHE A 21 -3.84 35.27 -0.43
C PHE A 21 -3.32 36.57 -1.02
N GLY A 22 -3.58 37.69 -0.35
CA GLY A 22 -3.03 38.97 -0.65
C GLY A 22 -1.54 39.04 -0.31
N ALA A 23 -0.72 39.41 -1.28
CA ALA A 23 0.70 39.69 -1.06
C ALA A 23 0.83 41.00 -0.28
N MET A 24 1.35 40.95 0.94
CA MET A 24 1.73 42.11 1.74
C MET A 24 3.22 42.42 1.49
N VAL A 25 3.49 43.49 0.75
CA VAL A 25 4.86 43.98 0.55
C VAL A 25 5.27 44.76 1.81
N PHE A 26 6.21 44.22 2.56
CA PHE A 26 6.92 44.97 3.62
C PHE A 26 8.21 45.55 3.05
N VAL A 27 8.24 46.88 2.93
CA VAL A 27 9.49 47.66 2.78
C VAL A 27 9.97 47.94 4.19
N GLY A 28 11.01 47.29 4.63
CA GLY A 28 11.59 47.45 5.96
C GLY A 28 13.10 47.55 5.93
N ALA A 29 13.58 48.62 6.52
CA ALA A 29 14.91 49.17 6.75
C ALA A 29 16.07 48.16 6.90
N TRP A 30 17.17 48.51 6.24
CA TRP A 30 18.49 47.89 6.30
C TRP A 30 19.12 48.11 7.68
N THR A 31 19.10 47.11 8.55
CA THR A 31 19.92 47.07 9.75
C THR A 31 20.98 45.99 9.59
N CYS A 32 22.23 46.42 9.80
CA CYS A 32 23.42 45.58 9.79
C CYS A 32 23.27 44.43 10.80
N LEU A 33 23.13 43.18 10.34
CA LEU A 33 23.13 42.02 11.21
C LEU A 33 24.57 41.50 11.38
N PRO A 34 24.97 41.07 12.60
CA PRO A 34 26.23 40.41 12.80
C PRO A 34 26.30 39.09 12.10
N THR A 35 27.44 38.80 11.47
CA THR A 35 27.72 37.50 10.82
C THR A 35 27.67 36.38 11.85
N LEU A 36 26.62 35.59 11.80
CA LEU A 36 26.58 34.30 12.51
C LEU A 36 27.51 33.32 11.83
N PRO A 37 28.22 32.45 12.58
CA PRO A 37 28.99 31.36 11.97
C PRO A 37 28.02 30.43 11.23
N ALA A 38 28.41 30.08 10.02
CA ALA A 38 27.66 29.14 9.19
C ALA A 38 27.67 27.74 9.83
N SER A 39 26.65 27.45 10.62
CA SER A 39 26.32 26.06 10.96
C SER A 39 25.69 25.48 9.70
N ALA A 40 26.34 24.48 9.14
CA ALA A 40 25.76 23.71 8.02
C ALA A 40 24.48 23.05 8.54
N GLU A 41 23.31 23.61 8.21
CA GLU A 41 22.03 22.92 8.41
C GLU A 41 21.88 21.86 7.32
N VAL A 42 21.81 20.62 7.74
CA VAL A 42 21.42 19.52 6.87
C VAL A 42 19.93 19.68 6.58
N LEU A 43 19.60 20.17 5.39
CA LEU A 43 18.22 20.21 4.91
C LEU A 43 17.83 18.80 4.49
N HIS A 44 17.04 18.14 5.32
CA HIS A 44 16.36 16.91 4.93
C HIS A 44 15.09 17.29 4.16
N THR A 45 15.10 17.06 2.85
CA THR A 45 13.88 17.20 2.06
C THR A 45 13.32 15.79 1.84
N GLU A 46 12.23 15.50 2.51
CA GLU A 46 11.49 14.25 2.32
C GLU A 46 10.49 14.46 1.18
N LEU A 47 10.72 13.81 0.06
CA LEU A 47 9.78 13.73 -1.06
C LEU A 47 9.01 12.41 -0.91
N VAL A 48 7.80 12.49 -0.37
CA VAL A 48 6.89 11.35 -0.29
C VAL A 48 6.12 11.25 -1.60
N VAL A 49 6.47 10.27 -2.42
CA VAL A 49 5.67 9.85 -3.56
C VAL A 49 4.85 8.64 -3.08
N PRO A 50 3.55 8.53 -3.39
CA PRO A 50 2.76 7.37 -2.99
C PRO A 50 3.46 6.06 -3.40
N GLY A 51 3.84 5.27 -2.39
CA GLY A 51 4.54 4.00 -2.58
C GLY A 51 6.08 4.04 -2.62
N GLN A 52 6.72 5.24 -2.58
CA GLN A 52 8.19 5.34 -2.53
C GLN A 52 8.62 6.45 -1.57
N VAL A 53 9.54 6.15 -0.67
CA VAL A 53 10.22 7.15 0.17
C VAL A 53 11.60 7.40 -0.41
N LEU A 54 11.80 8.60 -0.96
CA LEU A 54 13.10 9.08 -1.42
C LEU A 54 13.73 9.92 -0.31
N ILE A 55 14.76 9.39 0.37
CA ILE A 55 15.55 10.17 1.30
C ILE A 55 16.75 10.75 0.55
N VAL A 56 16.70 12.06 0.27
CA VAL A 56 17.81 12.78 -0.33
C VAL A 56 18.62 13.45 0.78
N THR A 57 19.80 12.93 1.07
CA THR A 57 20.74 13.57 2.01
C THR A 57 21.74 14.41 1.21
N SER A 58 21.61 15.73 1.24
CA SER A 58 22.59 16.64 0.63
C SER A 58 23.48 17.21 1.73
N ALA A 59 24.78 16.98 1.67
CA ALA A 59 25.77 17.69 2.47
C ALA A 59 26.21 18.94 1.69
N VAL A 60 25.80 20.12 2.15
CA VAL A 60 26.24 21.40 1.57
C VAL A 60 27.48 21.84 2.32
N ASN A 61 28.66 21.65 1.75
CA ASN A 61 29.90 22.31 2.15
C ASN A 61 30.48 23.03 0.94
N GLU A 62 30.47 24.38 1.03
CA GLU A 62 31.27 25.40 0.31
C GLU A 62 31.19 25.44 -1.24
N PRO A 63 31.47 26.63 -1.85
CA PRO A 63 31.05 26.95 -3.21
C PRO A 63 31.96 26.41 -4.30
N GLU A 64 32.27 25.17 -4.26
CA GLU A 64 32.82 24.43 -5.40
C GLU A 64 31.72 23.50 -5.86
N VAL A 65 31.29 23.65 -7.13
CA VAL A 65 30.25 22.85 -7.75
C VAL A 65 30.73 21.39 -7.86
N GLU A 66 30.87 20.74 -6.72
CA GLU A 66 31.03 19.31 -6.67
C GLU A 66 29.64 18.66 -6.82
N ARG A 67 29.56 17.74 -7.75
CA ARG A 67 28.37 16.94 -8.02
C ARG A 67 27.86 16.38 -6.71
N ALA A 68 26.68 16.79 -6.29
CA ALA A 68 26.00 16.15 -5.17
C ALA A 68 25.88 14.65 -5.49
N VAL A 69 26.57 13.82 -4.71
CA VAL A 69 26.43 12.38 -4.79
C VAL A 69 25.16 12.03 -4.04
N TYR A 70 24.11 11.75 -4.79
CA TYR A 70 22.84 11.27 -4.22
C TYR A 70 22.98 9.76 -4.01
N ASP A 71 22.91 9.33 -2.77
CA ASP A 71 22.72 7.92 -2.46
C ASP A 71 21.22 7.63 -2.51
N ILE A 72 20.78 7.02 -3.60
CA ILE A 72 19.38 6.64 -3.81
C ILE A 72 19.21 5.22 -3.31
N THR A 73 18.65 5.07 -2.13
CA THR A 73 18.28 3.76 -1.62
C THR A 73 16.87 3.44 -2.09
N TYR A 74 16.75 2.50 -3.01
CA TYR A 74 15.44 1.98 -3.43
C TYR A 74 14.96 0.96 -2.41
N TYR A 75 13.80 1.22 -1.83
CA TYR A 75 13.09 0.22 -1.03
C TYR A 75 11.98 -0.36 -1.89
N SER A 76 11.95 -1.67 -2.03
CA SER A 76 10.81 -2.33 -2.65
C SER A 76 9.53 -1.96 -1.88
N VAL A 77 8.54 -1.44 -2.58
CA VAL A 77 7.21 -1.13 -2.00
C VAL A 77 6.42 -2.39 -1.68
N VAL A 78 6.86 -3.54 -2.20
CA VAL A 78 6.21 -4.84 -2.04
C VAL A 78 7.11 -5.79 -1.24
N GLN A 79 6.48 -6.62 -0.41
CA GLN A 79 7.14 -7.72 0.28
C GLN A 79 6.38 -9.04 0.09
N SER A 80 7.02 -10.17 0.40
CA SER A 80 6.36 -11.46 0.42
C SER A 80 5.33 -11.55 1.56
N PRO A 81 4.15 -12.16 1.36
CA PRO A 81 3.13 -12.33 2.40
C PRO A 81 3.55 -13.30 3.51
N VAL A 82 4.52 -14.15 3.25
CA VAL A 82 5.14 -15.08 4.21
C VAL A 82 6.65 -15.13 3.97
N SER A 83 7.38 -15.81 4.84
CA SER A 83 8.83 -15.98 4.64
C SER A 83 9.15 -16.48 3.22
N PRO A 84 10.14 -15.89 2.52
CA PRO A 84 10.57 -16.37 1.20
C PRO A 84 11.08 -17.82 1.19
N SER A 85 11.45 -18.35 2.35
CA SER A 85 11.84 -19.75 2.52
C SER A 85 10.65 -20.72 2.67
N ALA A 86 9.41 -20.23 2.66
CA ALA A 86 8.22 -21.08 2.73
C ALA A 86 8.20 -22.05 1.54
N ARG A 87 7.83 -23.30 1.81
CA ARG A 87 7.63 -24.27 0.73
C ARG A 87 6.46 -23.83 -0.14
N LEU A 88 6.61 -24.06 -1.44
CA LEU A 88 5.56 -23.81 -2.42
C LEU A 88 4.61 -25.00 -2.48
N GLY A 89 3.32 -24.72 -2.55
CA GLY A 89 2.25 -25.68 -2.70
C GLY A 89 1.66 -25.70 -4.10
N LEU A 90 0.32 -25.68 -4.20
CA LEU A 90 -0.38 -25.73 -5.48
C LEU A 90 -0.14 -24.43 -6.28
N PRO A 91 0.32 -24.54 -7.54
CA PRO A 91 0.59 -23.38 -8.37
C PRO A 91 -0.68 -22.73 -8.90
N PHE A 92 -0.52 -21.49 -9.38
CA PHE A 92 -1.57 -20.78 -10.11
C PHE A 92 -2.03 -21.54 -11.34
N SER A 93 -3.36 -21.62 -11.49
CA SER A 93 -4.03 -22.18 -12.67
C SER A 93 -5.43 -21.57 -12.81
N ALA A 94 -6.07 -21.77 -13.95
CA ALA A 94 -7.44 -21.29 -14.18
C ALA A 94 -8.46 -21.80 -13.14
N GLY A 95 -8.25 -23.01 -12.60
CA GLY A 95 -9.12 -23.59 -11.56
C GLY A 95 -8.73 -23.21 -10.13
N HIS A 96 -7.48 -22.76 -9.91
CA HIS A 96 -6.99 -22.42 -8.57
C HIS A 96 -6.96 -20.90 -8.31
N GLN A 97 -6.70 -20.09 -9.33
CA GLN A 97 -6.73 -18.63 -9.32
C GLN A 97 -5.81 -17.95 -8.28
N GLY A 98 -4.96 -18.69 -7.60
CA GLY A 98 -4.02 -18.25 -6.58
C GLY A 98 -2.77 -19.11 -6.56
N TYR A 99 -1.94 -18.89 -5.56
CA TYR A 99 -0.76 -19.70 -5.29
C TYR A 99 -0.74 -20.08 -3.81
N ASP A 100 -0.50 -21.35 -3.51
CA ASP A 100 -0.42 -21.81 -2.13
C ASP A 100 1.01 -21.73 -1.59
N PHE A 101 1.16 -21.16 -0.40
CA PHE A 101 2.39 -21.14 0.38
C PHE A 101 2.23 -22.00 1.63
N LEU A 102 3.22 -22.81 1.94
CA LEU A 102 3.21 -23.80 3.02
C LEU A 102 4.24 -23.45 4.13
N PRO A 103 4.08 -22.31 4.82
CA PRO A 103 5.04 -21.92 5.86
C PRO A 103 4.83 -22.66 7.20
N GLY A 104 3.74 -23.40 7.34
CA GLY A 104 3.28 -24.06 8.55
C GLY A 104 2.13 -23.34 9.26
N ALA A 105 1.39 -24.07 10.10
CA ALA A 105 0.29 -23.52 10.87
C ALA A 105 0.77 -22.41 11.81
N SER A 106 -0.11 -21.43 12.08
CA SER A 106 0.14 -20.29 12.97
C SER A 106 1.31 -19.38 12.57
N THR A 107 1.86 -19.54 11.36
CA THR A 107 2.85 -18.59 10.83
C THR A 107 2.16 -17.25 10.56
N PRO A 108 2.75 -16.10 10.93
CA PRO A 108 2.22 -14.80 10.58
C PRO A 108 2.08 -14.61 9.07
N VAL A 109 0.93 -14.08 8.66
CA VAL A 109 0.66 -13.62 7.29
C VAL A 109 0.77 -12.11 7.29
N LEU A 110 1.57 -11.56 6.38
CA LEU A 110 1.90 -10.14 6.34
C LEU A 110 1.29 -9.48 5.10
N ASN A 111 0.82 -8.24 5.27
CA ASN A 111 0.37 -7.41 4.16
C ASN A 111 1.54 -7.10 3.22
N ILE A 112 1.33 -7.28 1.92
CA ILE A 112 2.40 -7.15 0.90
C ILE A 112 2.83 -5.70 0.65
N ALA A 113 1.92 -4.73 0.77
CA ALA A 113 2.15 -3.31 0.49
C ALA A 113 1.12 -2.45 1.24
N ASP A 114 1.32 -1.14 1.31
CA ASP A 114 0.33 -0.21 1.85
C ASP A 114 -0.98 -0.33 1.07
N GLY A 115 -2.11 -0.26 1.76
CA GLY A 115 -3.40 -0.44 1.11
C GLY A 115 -4.59 -0.24 2.03
N VAL A 116 -5.78 -0.52 1.51
CA VAL A 116 -7.06 -0.42 2.20
C VAL A 116 -7.80 -1.74 2.13
N VAL A 117 -8.34 -2.19 3.25
CA VAL A 117 -9.16 -3.40 3.33
C VAL A 117 -10.47 -3.21 2.57
N THR A 118 -10.70 -4.01 1.54
CA THR A 118 -11.89 -3.96 0.68
C THR A 118 -12.90 -5.07 0.93
N ALA A 119 -12.46 -6.18 1.52
CA ALA A 119 -13.35 -7.25 1.98
C ALA A 119 -12.76 -7.99 3.17
N VAL A 120 -13.62 -8.46 4.04
CA VAL A 120 -13.29 -9.36 5.15
C VAL A 120 -14.30 -10.50 5.19
N GLY A 121 -13.85 -11.72 5.41
CA GLY A 121 -14.72 -12.88 5.53
C GLY A 121 -14.30 -13.76 6.70
N GLU A 122 -15.26 -14.00 7.58
CA GLU A 122 -15.11 -14.93 8.68
C GLU A 122 -15.83 -16.24 8.32
N ARG A 123 -15.07 -17.33 8.16
CA ARG A 123 -15.60 -18.71 8.04
C ARG A 123 -16.47 -19.05 6.80
N SER A 124 -16.84 -18.13 5.96
CA SER A 124 -17.79 -18.40 4.89
C SER A 124 -17.11 -18.78 3.57
N GLY A 125 -17.66 -19.79 2.89
CA GLY A 125 -17.27 -20.18 1.54
C GLY A 125 -15.96 -20.95 1.45
N SER A 126 -15.43 -21.06 0.24
CA SER A 126 -14.21 -21.80 -0.07
C SER A 126 -12.96 -21.16 0.52
N LEU A 127 -12.90 -19.82 0.63
CA LEU A 127 -11.75 -19.09 1.12
C LEU A 127 -11.56 -19.14 2.66
N GLY A 128 -12.60 -19.54 3.42
CA GLY A 128 -12.56 -19.56 4.88
C GLY A 128 -12.37 -18.16 5.48
N VAL A 129 -11.57 -18.04 6.53
CA VAL A 129 -11.16 -16.73 7.07
C VAL A 129 -10.23 -16.07 6.08
N HIS A 130 -10.64 -14.92 5.54
CA HIS A 130 -9.89 -14.22 4.50
C HIS A 130 -10.04 -12.70 4.60
N VAL A 131 -9.10 -12.00 3.99
CA VAL A 131 -9.13 -10.55 3.81
C VAL A 131 -8.68 -10.20 2.41
N GLU A 132 -9.32 -9.18 1.82
CA GLU A 132 -8.89 -8.56 0.57
C GLU A 132 -8.41 -7.14 0.85
N ILE A 133 -7.27 -6.80 0.27
CA ILE A 133 -6.65 -5.48 0.45
C ILE A 133 -6.34 -4.92 -0.93
N GLN A 134 -6.82 -3.71 -1.19
CA GLN A 134 -6.53 -2.98 -2.41
C GLN A 134 -5.31 -2.08 -2.21
N HIS A 135 -4.40 -2.12 -3.17
CA HIS A 135 -3.16 -1.37 -3.21
C HIS A 135 -3.07 -0.51 -4.46
N VAL A 136 -2.22 0.51 -4.42
CA VAL A 136 -1.75 1.21 -5.62
C VAL A 136 -0.24 1.00 -5.70
N ILE A 137 0.20 0.21 -6.68
CA ILE A 137 1.61 -0.19 -6.85
C ILE A 137 2.01 0.21 -8.27
N ASP A 138 3.07 1.01 -8.40
CA ASP A 138 3.54 1.57 -9.68
C ASP A 138 2.45 2.29 -10.49
N GLY A 139 1.47 2.90 -9.78
CA GLY A 139 0.35 3.61 -10.37
C GLY A 139 -0.81 2.72 -10.82
N GLU A 140 -0.72 1.41 -10.62
CA GLU A 140 -1.76 0.43 -10.94
C GLU A 140 -2.52 -0.02 -9.69
N VAL A 141 -3.83 -0.24 -9.84
CA VAL A 141 -4.65 -0.81 -8.78
C VAL A 141 -4.51 -2.34 -8.80
N VAL A 142 -4.14 -2.89 -7.66
CA VAL A 142 -3.96 -4.33 -7.44
C VAL A 142 -4.69 -4.73 -6.17
N THR A 143 -5.35 -5.89 -6.16
CA THR A 143 -5.98 -6.43 -4.94
C THR A 143 -5.30 -7.73 -4.55
N SER A 144 -4.84 -7.81 -3.32
CA SER A 144 -4.32 -9.05 -2.72
C SER A 144 -5.39 -9.73 -1.86
N THR A 145 -5.50 -11.05 -1.95
CA THR A 145 -6.39 -11.87 -1.12
C THR A 145 -5.59 -12.87 -0.32
N TYR A 146 -5.82 -12.91 0.99
CA TYR A 146 -5.19 -13.82 1.94
C TYR A 146 -6.26 -14.73 2.52
N SER A 147 -6.15 -16.05 2.30
CA SER A 147 -7.21 -17.00 2.62
C SER A 147 -6.74 -18.14 3.50
N HIS A 148 -7.70 -18.94 4.00
CA HIS A 148 -7.53 -20.09 4.87
C HIS A 148 -6.86 -19.75 6.21
N MET A 149 -6.93 -18.47 6.65
CA MET A 149 -6.35 -18.04 7.92
C MET A 149 -6.99 -18.73 9.10
N ALA A 150 -6.26 -18.75 10.22
CA ALA A 150 -6.75 -19.33 11.47
C ALA A 150 -7.92 -18.51 12.02
N GLU A 151 -8.89 -19.19 12.59
CA GLU A 151 -10.06 -18.56 13.21
C GLU A 151 -9.65 -17.60 14.34
N GLY A 152 -10.24 -16.40 14.34
CA GLY A 152 -9.95 -15.35 15.33
C GLY A 152 -8.57 -14.69 15.21
N SER A 153 -7.78 -15.05 14.20
CA SER A 153 -6.45 -14.45 14.00
C SER A 153 -6.47 -13.16 13.19
N MET A 154 -7.50 -12.94 12.38
CA MET A 154 -7.71 -11.75 11.56
C MET A 154 -8.54 -10.73 12.35
N THR A 155 -8.00 -9.51 12.53
CA THR A 155 -8.63 -8.43 13.31
C THR A 155 -8.91 -7.18 12.48
N LEU A 156 -8.62 -7.24 11.18
CA LEU A 156 -8.83 -6.14 10.26
C LEU A 156 -10.32 -5.92 9.98
N VAL A 157 -10.69 -4.67 9.72
CA VAL A 157 -12.06 -4.30 9.39
C VAL A 157 -12.14 -3.61 8.03
N LEU A 158 -13.29 -3.72 7.39
CA LEU A 158 -13.57 -3.08 6.10
C LEU A 158 -13.26 -1.58 6.14
N GLY A 159 -12.54 -1.07 5.15
CA GLY A 159 -12.12 0.33 5.03
C GLY A 159 -10.91 0.71 5.88
N GLN A 160 -10.31 -0.22 6.61
CA GLN A 160 -9.09 0.04 7.38
C GLN A 160 -7.90 0.24 6.45
N GLU A 161 -7.12 1.30 6.68
CA GLU A 161 -5.80 1.47 6.09
C GLU A 161 -4.80 0.55 6.78
N VAL A 162 -3.97 -0.13 6.01
CA VAL A 162 -2.96 -1.07 6.50
C VAL A 162 -1.64 -0.83 5.79
N SER A 163 -0.58 -0.73 6.57
CA SER A 163 0.78 -0.57 6.04
C SER A 163 1.38 -1.91 5.60
N ARG A 164 2.37 -1.84 4.72
CA ARG A 164 3.21 -3.00 4.38
C ARG A 164 3.78 -3.64 5.64
N GLY A 165 3.76 -4.97 5.70
CA GLY A 165 4.27 -5.72 6.84
C GLY A 165 3.32 -5.82 8.03
N THR A 166 2.18 -5.17 7.99
CA THR A 166 1.13 -5.39 9.00
C THR A 166 0.70 -6.84 8.98
N GLN A 167 0.64 -7.47 10.14
CA GLN A 167 0.11 -8.84 10.24
C GLN A 167 -1.39 -8.82 9.96
N VAL A 168 -1.81 -9.54 8.91
CA VAL A 168 -3.22 -9.66 8.52
C VAL A 168 -3.92 -10.85 9.18
N GLY A 169 -3.15 -11.83 9.65
CA GLY A 169 -3.66 -13.01 10.33
C GLY A 169 -2.57 -14.05 10.55
N LEU A 170 -2.98 -15.27 10.84
CA LEU A 170 -2.10 -16.43 10.99
C LEU A 170 -2.53 -17.52 10.00
N VAL A 171 -1.56 -18.26 9.47
CA VAL A 171 -1.83 -19.42 8.63
C VAL A 171 -2.67 -20.45 9.37
N GLY A 172 -3.79 -20.84 8.75
CA GLY A 172 -4.74 -21.82 9.25
C GLY A 172 -5.12 -22.85 8.20
N SER A 173 -6.31 -23.39 8.33
CA SER A 173 -6.90 -24.38 7.42
C SER A 173 -8.42 -24.23 7.39
N THR A 174 -8.94 -23.00 7.40
CA THR A 174 -10.37 -22.73 7.34
C THR A 174 -10.88 -22.75 5.90
N GLY A 175 -12.19 -22.95 5.70
CA GLY A 175 -12.78 -23.05 4.36
C GLY A 175 -12.46 -24.38 3.65
N ALA A 176 -12.35 -24.36 2.32
CA ALA A 176 -12.05 -25.53 1.50
C ALA A 176 -10.53 -25.79 1.48
N SER A 177 -10.00 -26.30 2.58
CA SER A 177 -8.58 -26.54 2.78
C SER A 177 -8.33 -27.97 3.26
N THR A 178 -7.27 -28.62 2.75
CA THR A 178 -6.85 -29.96 3.15
C THR A 178 -5.79 -29.99 4.23
N GLY A 179 -5.26 -28.83 4.62
CA GLY A 179 -4.23 -28.70 5.64
C GLY A 179 -3.71 -27.25 5.74
N PRO A 180 -2.88 -26.93 6.72
CA PRO A 180 -2.41 -25.57 6.95
C PRO A 180 -1.61 -25.00 5.77
N HIS A 181 -2.11 -23.92 5.15
CA HIS A 181 -1.42 -23.19 4.09
C HIS A 181 -2.02 -21.77 3.97
N LEU A 182 -1.30 -20.88 3.30
CA LEU A 182 -1.81 -19.62 2.83
C LEU A 182 -2.17 -19.77 1.35
N HIS A 183 -3.45 -19.66 1.00
CA HIS A 183 -3.87 -19.44 -0.37
C HIS A 183 -3.83 -17.92 -0.63
N PHE A 184 -2.98 -17.51 -1.57
CA PHE A 184 -2.72 -16.12 -1.89
C PHE A 184 -3.10 -15.82 -3.34
N GLN A 185 -3.90 -14.77 -3.55
CA GLN A 185 -4.29 -14.30 -4.88
C GLN A 185 -3.84 -12.86 -5.10
N ILE A 186 -3.57 -12.54 -6.36
CA ILE A 186 -3.45 -11.17 -6.86
C ILE A 186 -4.46 -10.99 -7.98
N LEU A 187 -5.27 -9.93 -7.86
CA LEU A 187 -6.19 -9.49 -8.90
C LEU A 187 -5.68 -8.17 -9.47
N ASN A 188 -5.67 -8.06 -10.79
CA ASN A 188 -5.36 -6.79 -11.46
C ASN A 188 -6.53 -5.78 -11.36
N ALA A 189 -6.37 -4.58 -11.91
CA ALA A 189 -7.37 -3.52 -11.87
C ALA A 189 -8.74 -3.90 -12.45
N SER A 190 -8.80 -4.90 -13.35
CA SER A 190 -10.05 -5.43 -13.90
C SER A 190 -10.65 -6.57 -13.08
N GLY A 191 -10.06 -6.90 -11.93
CA GLY A 191 -10.50 -8.02 -11.08
C GLY A 191 -10.12 -9.40 -11.62
N THR A 192 -9.20 -9.46 -12.58
CA THR A 192 -8.75 -10.75 -13.16
C THR A 192 -7.59 -11.29 -12.32
N PRO A 193 -7.65 -12.57 -11.89
CA PRO A 193 -6.54 -13.21 -11.18
C PRO A 193 -5.30 -13.32 -12.09
N ILE A 194 -4.15 -12.99 -11.55
CA ILE A 194 -2.83 -13.14 -12.18
C ILE A 194 -1.94 -14.03 -11.32
N ASN A 195 -0.87 -14.60 -11.90
CA ASN A 195 0.03 -15.49 -11.16
C ASN A 195 0.74 -14.75 -10.01
N PRO A 196 0.40 -15.03 -8.74
CA PRO A 196 0.94 -14.28 -7.61
C PRO A 196 2.45 -14.47 -7.43
N LEU A 197 2.97 -15.66 -7.72
CA LEU A 197 4.40 -15.95 -7.54
C LEU A 197 5.24 -15.13 -8.53
N THR A 198 4.87 -15.12 -9.80
CA THR A 198 5.55 -14.33 -10.84
C THR A 198 5.46 -12.85 -10.49
N TRP A 199 4.28 -12.37 -10.14
CA TRP A 199 4.05 -10.99 -9.78
C TRP A 199 4.91 -10.55 -8.57
N LEU A 200 4.98 -11.37 -7.50
CA LEU A 200 5.85 -11.10 -6.35
C LEU A 200 7.34 -11.08 -6.73
N GLN A 201 7.79 -11.99 -7.61
CA GLN A 201 9.18 -12.02 -8.06
C GLN A 201 9.59 -10.74 -8.81
N GLU A 202 8.66 -10.15 -9.55
CA GLU A 202 8.87 -8.91 -10.30
C GLU A 202 8.92 -7.67 -9.39
N HIS A 203 8.12 -7.64 -8.32
CA HIS A 203 7.92 -6.44 -7.49
C HIS A 203 8.68 -6.45 -6.15
N VAL A 204 9.00 -7.62 -5.59
CA VAL A 204 9.75 -7.72 -4.31
C VAL A 204 11.24 -7.41 -4.49
N ASN A 205 11.79 -7.66 -5.68
CA ASN A 205 13.23 -7.49 -5.98
C ASN A 205 13.51 -6.28 -6.89
N ALA A 206 12.50 -5.44 -7.13
CA ALA A 206 12.62 -4.26 -7.99
C ALA A 206 13.22 -3.07 -7.22
#